data_f624fa217989ac60b01519ec421f3353
#
_entry.id   f624fa217989ac60b01519ec421f3353
#
_cell.length_a   1.000
_cell.length_b   1.000
_cell.length_c   1.000
_cell.angle_alpha   90.00
_cell.angle_beta   90.00
_cell.angle_gamma   90.00
#
_symmetry.space_group_name_H-M   'P 1'
#
loop_
_entity.id
_entity.type
_entity.pdbx_description
1 polymer ?
#
loop_
_entity_poly.entity_id
_entity_poly.type
_entity_poly.pdbx_seq_one_letter_code
_entity_poly.pdbx_strand_id
1 'polypeptide(L)'
;MPDVISFARGAPSLDIVDVEGLKAAATRAFERDPAGTTAYGTAVGYGPLREWIANKHGVDTSQVIVTNGSMQADAFLFETLVKPGDPVVVEKPTYDRTLLNLRGRGADVRMVSLETDGIATDELESLLRDEGVRPTLAHVIPNFQNPAGYTLSQPKREALLRLAGEFGFVIFEDDPYVDIRFSGESLPTMLSQDTTGSVVYASSFSKTVCPGIRVGYLVGPAERIAEIQRLATNTYISPNMVAQSLVHQFCESGDIDKSIATVKSALAGRVKRLTEALARDLPEARFQAPEGGYFMWVELPEGTEIDRVFEECNARGVAIVKGTDFLLEGGENTLRLAYSGVTEDQIDEGVSRLAEAVQAARGAAATA
;
A
#
# COMPACT_ATOMS: atom_id res chain seq x y z
N MET A 1 29.98 -13.02 3.57
CA MET A 1 29.32 -11.73 3.38
C MET A 1 28.59 -11.43 4.68
N PRO A 2 28.53 -10.20 5.16
CA PRO A 2 27.70 -9.88 6.31
C PRO A 2 26.24 -10.23 6.02
N ASP A 3 25.48 -10.61 7.05
CA ASP A 3 24.04 -10.86 6.90
C ASP A 3 23.35 -9.62 6.35
N VAL A 4 22.52 -9.78 5.32
CA VAL A 4 21.85 -8.67 4.65
C VAL A 4 20.71 -8.16 5.51
N ILE A 5 20.78 -6.88 5.89
CA ILE A 5 19.68 -6.16 6.54
C ILE A 5 18.84 -5.51 5.46
N SER A 6 17.55 -5.88 5.40
CA SER A 6 16.70 -5.44 4.28
C SER A 6 15.63 -4.45 4.72
N PHE A 7 15.83 -3.18 4.36
CA PHE A 7 14.78 -2.14 4.37
C PHE A 7 14.03 -2.03 3.04
N ALA A 8 14.23 -2.96 2.11
CA ALA A 8 13.60 -2.91 0.80
C ALA A 8 12.19 -3.50 0.78
N ARG A 9 11.95 -4.57 1.54
CA ARG A 9 10.73 -5.38 1.44
C ARG A 9 9.65 -4.92 2.41
N GLY A 10 8.54 -4.39 1.90
CA GLY A 10 7.36 -4.01 2.68
C GLY A 10 6.49 -5.22 3.07
N ALA A 11 7.02 -6.08 3.92
CA ALA A 11 6.34 -7.25 4.45
C ALA A 11 6.64 -7.39 5.96
N PRO A 12 5.66 -7.84 6.77
CA PRO A 12 5.92 -8.10 8.18
C PRO A 12 6.96 -9.22 8.34
N SER A 13 7.86 -9.05 9.30
CA SER A 13 8.77 -10.10 9.75
C SER A 13 8.00 -11.25 10.41
N LEU A 14 8.58 -12.43 10.44
CA LEU A 14 7.91 -13.64 10.94
C LEU A 14 7.55 -13.55 12.43
N ASP A 15 8.28 -12.80 13.22
CA ASP A 15 8.06 -12.59 14.66
C ASP A 15 6.75 -11.86 14.99
N ILE A 16 6.17 -11.16 14.02
CA ILE A 16 4.88 -10.45 14.18
C ILE A 16 3.73 -11.08 13.40
N VAL A 17 3.93 -12.28 12.85
CA VAL A 17 2.86 -13.06 12.19
C VAL A 17 2.32 -14.10 13.16
N ASP A 18 1.01 -14.11 13.37
CA ASP A 18 0.33 -15.08 14.24
C ASP A 18 0.19 -16.46 13.56
N VAL A 19 1.27 -17.23 13.56
CA VAL A 19 1.32 -18.57 12.96
C VAL A 19 0.36 -19.53 13.64
N GLU A 20 0.21 -19.47 14.98
CA GLU A 20 -0.67 -20.37 15.72
C GLU A 20 -2.15 -20.04 15.49
N GLY A 21 -2.51 -18.76 15.44
CA GLY A 21 -3.84 -18.33 15.02
C GLY A 21 -4.19 -18.78 13.61
N LEU A 22 -3.22 -18.72 12.67
CA LEU A 22 -3.38 -19.22 11.30
C LEU A 22 -3.62 -20.73 11.23
N LYS A 23 -2.89 -21.53 12.02
CA LYS A 23 -3.12 -22.99 12.13
C LYS A 23 -4.52 -23.29 12.64
N ALA A 24 -4.94 -22.59 13.70
CA ALA A 24 -6.26 -22.75 14.26
C ALA A 24 -7.38 -22.35 13.28
N ALA A 25 -7.19 -21.24 12.57
CA ALA A 25 -8.11 -20.80 11.51
C ALA A 25 -8.21 -21.79 10.36
N ALA A 26 -7.07 -22.37 9.92
CA ALA A 26 -7.07 -23.41 8.92
C ALA A 26 -7.86 -24.65 9.34
N THR A 27 -7.66 -25.12 10.58
CA THR A 27 -8.42 -26.25 11.14
C THR A 27 -9.91 -25.94 11.13
N ARG A 28 -10.33 -24.78 11.64
CA ARG A 28 -11.74 -24.35 11.65
C ARG A 28 -12.34 -24.26 10.24
N ALA A 29 -11.58 -23.81 9.24
CA ALA A 29 -12.05 -23.69 7.87
C ALA A 29 -12.48 -25.05 7.29
N PHE A 30 -11.64 -26.08 7.48
CA PHE A 30 -11.95 -27.43 7.02
C PHE A 30 -13.01 -28.15 7.86
N GLU A 31 -13.13 -27.85 9.16
CA GLU A 31 -14.13 -28.47 10.05
C GLU A 31 -15.52 -27.87 9.86
N ARG A 32 -15.63 -26.54 9.71
CA ARG A 32 -16.92 -25.85 9.70
C ARG A 32 -17.57 -25.77 8.32
N ASP A 33 -16.76 -25.59 7.27
CA ASP A 33 -17.24 -25.50 5.89
C ASP A 33 -16.27 -26.19 4.91
N PRO A 34 -16.18 -27.53 4.98
CA PRO A 34 -15.30 -28.27 4.07
C PRO A 34 -15.67 -28.09 2.60
N ALA A 35 -16.96 -27.97 2.30
CA ALA A 35 -17.44 -27.79 0.93
C ALA A 35 -17.06 -26.40 0.36
N GLY A 36 -17.34 -25.33 1.09
CA GLY A 36 -16.97 -23.97 0.67
C GLY A 36 -15.46 -23.75 0.63
N THR A 37 -14.70 -24.50 1.47
CA THR A 37 -13.23 -24.43 1.49
C THR A 37 -12.60 -25.14 0.28
N THR A 38 -13.16 -26.27 -0.18
CA THR A 38 -12.49 -27.16 -1.14
C THR A 38 -13.11 -27.20 -2.54
N ALA A 39 -14.37 -26.76 -2.68
CA ALA A 39 -15.02 -26.73 -3.99
C ALA A 39 -14.68 -25.45 -4.79
N TYR A 40 -14.99 -25.46 -6.06
CA TYR A 40 -15.01 -24.23 -6.85
C TYR A 40 -16.03 -23.25 -6.28
N GLY A 41 -15.59 -22.00 -6.06
CA GLY A 41 -16.47 -20.90 -5.71
C GLY A 41 -16.91 -20.09 -6.92
N THR A 42 -17.46 -18.92 -6.65
CA THR A 42 -17.76 -17.93 -7.68
C THR A 42 -16.57 -16.98 -7.88
N ALA A 43 -16.51 -16.29 -9.00
CA ALA A 43 -15.44 -15.36 -9.32
C ALA A 43 -15.34 -14.17 -8.34
N VAL A 44 -16.42 -13.85 -7.61
CA VAL A 44 -16.41 -12.80 -6.59
C VAL A 44 -15.80 -13.24 -5.24
N GLY A 45 -15.51 -14.53 -5.08
CA GLY A 45 -14.85 -15.06 -3.89
C GLY A 45 -15.78 -15.75 -2.89
N TYR A 46 -15.22 -16.12 -1.76
CA TYR A 46 -15.87 -16.89 -0.69
C TYR A 46 -16.97 -16.07 -0.01
N GLY A 47 -18.22 -16.56 -0.07
CA GLY A 47 -19.40 -15.85 0.41
C GLY A 47 -19.30 -15.31 1.83
N PRO A 48 -18.96 -16.14 2.84
CA PRO A 48 -18.86 -15.66 4.22
C PRO A 48 -17.80 -14.56 4.43
N LEU A 49 -16.67 -14.60 3.70
CA LEU A 49 -15.68 -13.53 3.78
C LEU A 49 -16.20 -12.23 3.14
N ARG A 50 -16.94 -12.34 2.03
CA ARG A 50 -17.59 -11.18 1.40
C ARG A 50 -18.61 -10.52 2.34
N GLU A 51 -19.40 -11.31 3.05
CA GLU A 51 -20.35 -10.83 4.06
C GLU A 51 -19.63 -10.12 5.21
N TRP A 52 -18.53 -10.69 5.71
CA TRP A 52 -17.72 -10.05 6.74
C TRP A 52 -17.16 -8.70 6.27
N ILE A 53 -16.63 -8.62 5.03
CA ILE A 53 -16.13 -7.37 4.45
C ILE A 53 -17.27 -6.37 4.25
N ALA A 54 -18.41 -6.80 3.72
CA ALA A 54 -19.58 -5.94 3.51
C ALA A 54 -20.06 -5.33 4.83
N ASN A 55 -20.12 -6.12 5.90
CA ASN A 55 -20.46 -5.64 7.23
C ASN A 55 -19.43 -4.65 7.79
N LYS A 56 -18.11 -4.91 7.58
CA LYS A 56 -17.04 -3.99 7.99
C LYS A 56 -17.18 -2.61 7.35
N HIS A 57 -17.63 -2.56 6.09
CA HIS A 57 -17.77 -1.30 5.33
C HIS A 57 -19.21 -0.74 5.32
N GLY A 58 -20.19 -1.46 5.88
CA GLY A 58 -21.58 -1.03 5.89
C GLY A 58 -22.24 -1.00 4.50
N VAL A 59 -21.87 -1.94 3.63
CA VAL A 59 -22.34 -2.04 2.23
C VAL A 59 -23.04 -3.37 1.96
N ASP A 60 -23.67 -3.50 0.78
CA ASP A 60 -24.23 -4.77 0.32
C ASP A 60 -23.13 -5.70 -0.24
N THR A 61 -23.31 -7.01 -0.11
CA THR A 61 -22.34 -8.01 -0.64
C THR A 61 -22.16 -7.95 -2.15
N SER A 62 -23.13 -7.44 -2.90
CA SER A 62 -22.98 -7.18 -4.34
C SER A 62 -21.92 -6.12 -4.67
N GLN A 63 -21.53 -5.32 -3.68
CA GLN A 63 -20.52 -4.28 -3.77
C GLN A 63 -19.10 -4.80 -3.42
N VAL A 64 -18.93 -6.10 -3.15
CA VAL A 64 -17.67 -6.70 -2.68
C VAL A 64 -17.19 -7.79 -3.63
N ILE A 65 -15.93 -7.73 -4.03
CA ILE A 65 -15.20 -8.84 -4.68
C ILE A 65 -13.90 -9.12 -3.95
N VAL A 66 -13.63 -10.40 -3.66
CA VAL A 66 -12.39 -10.86 -3.02
C VAL A 66 -11.47 -11.47 -4.08
N THR A 67 -10.21 -11.06 -4.08
CA THR A 67 -9.21 -11.38 -5.10
C THR A 67 -7.99 -12.09 -4.50
N ASN A 68 -7.09 -12.61 -5.36
CA ASN A 68 -5.82 -13.20 -4.93
C ASN A 68 -4.78 -12.09 -4.60
N GLY A 69 -5.07 -11.30 -3.56
CA GLY A 69 -4.33 -10.11 -3.11
C GLY A 69 -4.77 -8.84 -3.84
N SER A 70 -4.45 -7.67 -3.23
CA SER A 70 -4.82 -6.35 -3.77
C SER A 70 -4.21 -6.09 -5.15
N MET A 71 -3.00 -6.57 -5.44
CA MET A 71 -2.40 -6.42 -6.78
C MET A 71 -3.28 -6.97 -7.92
N GLN A 72 -4.06 -8.05 -7.68
CA GLN A 72 -5.00 -8.54 -8.66
C GLN A 72 -6.25 -7.65 -8.73
N ALA A 73 -6.69 -7.11 -7.60
CA ALA A 73 -7.76 -6.14 -7.53
C ALA A 73 -7.42 -4.90 -8.36
N ASP A 74 -6.21 -4.35 -8.17
CA ASP A 74 -5.68 -3.21 -8.93
C ASP A 74 -5.67 -3.51 -10.43
N ALA A 75 -5.11 -4.66 -10.81
CA ALA A 75 -5.03 -5.07 -12.21
C ALA A 75 -6.40 -5.18 -12.87
N PHE A 76 -7.39 -5.74 -12.18
CA PHE A 76 -8.75 -5.85 -12.69
C PHE A 76 -9.42 -4.48 -12.82
N LEU A 77 -9.25 -3.60 -11.82
CA LEU A 77 -9.82 -2.27 -11.89
C LEU A 77 -9.21 -1.46 -13.04
N PHE A 78 -7.89 -1.47 -13.18
CA PHE A 78 -7.23 -0.78 -14.28
C PHE A 78 -7.61 -1.36 -15.64
N GLU A 79 -7.75 -2.68 -15.76
CA GLU A 79 -8.17 -3.31 -17.02
C GLU A 79 -9.59 -2.94 -17.42
N THR A 80 -10.47 -2.80 -16.43
CA THR A 80 -11.87 -2.43 -16.66
C THR A 80 -12.02 -0.96 -17.02
N LEU A 81 -11.22 -0.07 -16.44
CA LEU A 81 -11.40 1.38 -16.55
C LEU A 81 -10.45 2.06 -17.53
N VAL A 82 -9.18 1.62 -17.58
CA VAL A 82 -8.11 2.39 -18.22
C VAL A 82 -7.80 1.84 -19.62
N LYS A 83 -7.97 2.67 -20.62
CA LYS A 83 -7.58 2.41 -22.03
C LYS A 83 -6.26 3.11 -22.35
N PRO A 84 -5.54 2.66 -23.39
CA PRO A 84 -4.36 3.38 -23.86
C PRO A 84 -4.68 4.85 -24.19
N GLY A 85 -3.87 5.75 -23.63
CA GLY A 85 -4.02 7.20 -23.77
C GLY A 85 -4.96 7.87 -22.75
N ASP A 86 -5.68 7.10 -21.92
CA ASP A 86 -6.52 7.69 -20.89
C ASP A 86 -5.65 8.36 -19.80
N PRO A 87 -5.96 9.60 -19.41
CA PRO A 87 -5.29 10.24 -18.29
C PRO A 87 -5.64 9.53 -16.97
N VAL A 88 -4.60 9.22 -16.20
CA VAL A 88 -4.73 8.66 -14.86
C VAL A 88 -3.89 9.49 -13.88
N VAL A 89 -4.52 9.99 -12.84
CA VAL A 89 -3.83 10.76 -11.78
C VAL A 89 -3.26 9.80 -10.74
N VAL A 90 -2.02 10.06 -10.33
CA VAL A 90 -1.35 9.35 -9.23
C VAL A 90 -0.57 10.35 -8.37
N GLU A 91 -0.26 9.98 -7.15
CA GLU A 91 0.59 10.75 -6.25
C GLU A 91 2.06 10.77 -6.74
N LYS A 92 2.81 11.81 -6.37
CA LYS A 92 4.24 11.99 -6.69
C LYS A 92 5.05 12.16 -5.39
N PRO A 93 5.70 11.08 -4.87
CA PRO A 93 5.84 9.72 -5.42
C PRO A 93 4.61 8.83 -5.19
N THR A 94 4.55 7.67 -5.87
CA THR A 94 3.54 6.64 -5.66
C THR A 94 4.11 5.22 -5.80
N TYR A 95 3.28 4.21 -5.50
CA TYR A 95 3.67 2.80 -5.54
C TYR A 95 4.20 2.38 -6.93
N ASP A 96 5.40 1.83 -6.96
CA ASP A 96 6.11 1.43 -8.19
C ASP A 96 5.31 0.47 -9.07
N ARG A 97 4.56 -0.47 -8.45
CA ARG A 97 3.74 -1.43 -9.19
C ARG A 97 2.52 -0.80 -9.84
N THR A 98 1.96 0.24 -9.23
CA THR A 98 0.91 1.07 -9.86
C THR A 98 1.44 1.72 -11.13
N LEU A 99 2.61 2.37 -11.05
CA LEU A 99 3.25 2.99 -12.22
C LEU A 99 3.53 1.99 -13.34
N LEU A 100 4.10 0.83 -13.00
CA LEU A 100 4.39 -0.23 -13.98
C LEU A 100 3.11 -0.77 -14.63
N ASN A 101 2.05 -0.98 -13.86
CA ASN A 101 0.78 -1.49 -14.38
C ASN A 101 0.10 -0.49 -15.31
N LEU A 102 0.02 0.78 -14.92
CA LEU A 102 -0.58 1.84 -15.74
C LEU A 102 0.22 2.08 -17.03
N ARG A 103 1.55 2.15 -16.93
CA ARG A 103 2.42 2.30 -18.11
C ARG A 103 2.31 1.10 -19.05
N GLY A 104 2.25 -0.13 -18.51
CA GLY A 104 2.05 -1.35 -19.30
C GLY A 104 0.72 -1.36 -20.07
N ARG A 105 -0.27 -0.59 -19.63
CA ARG A 105 -1.56 -0.38 -20.31
C ARG A 105 -1.56 0.81 -21.29
N GLY A 106 -0.47 1.56 -21.34
CA GLY A 106 -0.37 2.75 -22.18
C GLY A 106 -1.16 3.95 -21.65
N ALA A 107 -1.45 4.01 -20.35
CA ALA A 107 -2.11 5.16 -19.73
C ALA A 107 -1.24 6.43 -19.83
N ASP A 108 -1.89 7.60 -19.95
CA ASP A 108 -1.26 8.90 -19.77
C ASP A 108 -1.19 9.22 -18.27
N VAL A 109 -0.08 8.82 -17.62
CA VAL A 109 0.07 8.95 -16.17
C VAL A 109 0.42 10.40 -15.81
N ARG A 110 -0.45 11.03 -15.03
CA ARG A 110 -0.30 12.39 -14.50
C ARG A 110 0.03 12.32 -13.01
N MET A 111 1.27 12.66 -12.66
CA MET A 111 1.69 12.71 -11.27
C MET A 111 1.35 14.07 -10.68
N VAL A 112 0.73 14.06 -9.49
CA VAL A 112 0.40 15.26 -8.69
C VAL A 112 1.19 15.20 -7.39
N SER A 113 1.78 16.32 -6.99
CA SER A 113 2.67 16.41 -5.84
C SER A 113 2.05 15.84 -4.56
N LEU A 114 2.86 15.15 -3.78
CA LEU A 114 2.47 14.62 -2.48
C LEU A 114 3.06 15.51 -1.37
N GLU A 115 2.18 16.14 -0.62
CA GLU A 115 2.51 16.92 0.57
C GLU A 115 2.48 16.03 1.82
N THR A 116 2.94 16.53 2.95
CA THR A 116 3.03 15.75 4.19
C THR A 116 1.67 15.29 4.75
N ASP A 117 0.58 15.89 4.27
CA ASP A 117 -0.81 15.55 4.60
C ASP A 117 -1.60 14.98 3.41
N GLY A 118 -0.90 14.48 2.37
CA GLY A 118 -1.48 13.81 1.21
C GLY A 118 -1.32 14.57 -0.10
N ILE A 119 -1.99 14.09 -1.15
CA ILE A 119 -1.91 14.66 -2.50
C ILE A 119 -2.26 16.16 -2.51
N ALA A 120 -1.54 16.96 -3.31
CA ALA A 120 -1.77 18.40 -3.47
C ALA A 120 -3.09 18.65 -4.24
N THR A 121 -4.18 18.82 -3.53
CA THR A 121 -5.52 18.96 -4.12
C THR A 121 -5.68 20.24 -4.94
N ASP A 122 -4.94 21.30 -4.62
CA ASP A 122 -4.94 22.54 -5.40
C ASP A 122 -4.25 22.36 -6.76
N GLU A 123 -3.14 21.60 -6.80
CA GLU A 123 -2.46 21.22 -8.05
C GLU A 123 -3.39 20.33 -8.89
N LEU A 124 -4.07 19.37 -8.27
CA LEU A 124 -5.06 18.54 -8.95
C LEU A 124 -6.20 19.40 -9.52
N GLU A 125 -6.74 20.33 -8.75
CA GLU A 125 -7.82 21.20 -9.21
C GLU A 125 -7.37 22.08 -10.40
N SER A 126 -6.14 22.60 -10.39
CA SER A 126 -5.55 23.33 -11.52
C SER A 126 -5.41 22.44 -12.77
N LEU A 127 -4.90 21.21 -12.60
CA LEU A 127 -4.82 20.22 -13.68
C LEU A 127 -6.18 19.97 -14.35
N LEU A 128 -7.25 19.88 -13.55
CA LEU A 128 -8.61 19.64 -14.03
C LEU A 128 -9.26 20.88 -14.68
N ARG A 129 -9.08 22.06 -14.07
CA ARG A 129 -9.76 23.30 -14.50
C ARG A 129 -9.00 24.07 -15.56
N ASP A 130 -7.69 24.28 -15.34
CA ASP A 130 -6.89 25.18 -16.16
C ASP A 130 -6.27 24.45 -17.34
N GLU A 131 -5.80 23.22 -17.15
CA GLU A 131 -5.24 22.40 -18.21
C GLU A 131 -6.29 21.53 -18.93
N GLY A 132 -7.49 21.44 -18.39
CA GLY A 132 -8.59 20.71 -18.99
C GLY A 132 -8.46 19.20 -19.01
N VAL A 133 -7.58 18.63 -18.17
CA VAL A 133 -7.38 17.17 -18.07
C VAL A 133 -8.66 16.52 -17.53
N ARG A 134 -9.04 15.38 -18.10
CA ARG A 134 -10.21 14.60 -17.69
C ARG A 134 -9.74 13.18 -17.36
N PRO A 135 -9.29 12.93 -16.11
CA PRO A 135 -8.80 11.61 -15.75
C PRO A 135 -9.95 10.61 -15.70
N THR A 136 -9.66 9.38 -16.11
CA THR A 136 -10.55 8.24 -15.90
C THR A 136 -10.55 7.84 -14.44
N LEU A 137 -9.37 7.93 -13.79
CA LEU A 137 -9.10 7.43 -12.46
C LEU A 137 -8.08 8.33 -11.76
N ALA A 138 -8.25 8.51 -10.44
CA ALA A 138 -7.22 9.01 -9.53
C ALA A 138 -6.88 7.90 -8.51
N HIS A 139 -5.66 7.36 -8.55
CA HIS A 139 -5.17 6.38 -7.58
C HIS A 139 -4.50 7.09 -6.42
N VAL A 140 -4.97 6.86 -5.21
CA VAL A 140 -4.44 7.43 -3.97
C VAL A 140 -4.30 6.36 -2.89
N ILE A 141 -3.24 6.46 -2.09
CA ILE A 141 -3.01 5.60 -0.92
C ILE A 141 -3.21 6.47 0.34
N PRO A 142 -4.43 6.49 0.93
CA PRO A 142 -4.81 7.53 1.88
C PRO A 142 -4.21 7.37 3.27
N ASN A 143 -3.78 6.16 3.67
CA ASN A 143 -3.20 5.91 4.97
C ASN A 143 -1.79 5.34 4.83
N PHE A 144 -0.81 6.05 5.43
CA PHE A 144 0.59 5.62 5.46
C PHE A 144 1.13 5.26 4.09
N GLN A 145 0.95 6.19 3.18
CA GLN A 145 1.21 6.10 1.74
C GLN A 145 2.54 5.39 1.41
N ASN A 146 2.51 4.54 0.41
CA ASN A 146 3.72 3.90 -0.12
C ASN A 146 4.21 4.69 -1.35
N PRO A 147 5.38 5.34 -1.28
CA PRO A 147 6.48 5.13 -0.35
C PRO A 147 6.59 6.10 0.84
N ALA A 148 5.78 7.16 0.91
CA ALA A 148 6.07 8.32 1.75
C ALA A 148 5.74 8.16 3.25
N GLY A 149 4.83 7.25 3.60
CA GLY A 149 4.37 7.05 4.97
C GLY A 149 3.37 8.12 5.44
N TYR A 150 2.95 9.05 4.57
CA TYR A 150 2.04 10.15 4.89
C TYR A 150 0.58 9.68 4.94
N THR A 151 -0.26 10.43 5.66
CA THR A 151 -1.71 10.18 5.73
C THR A 151 -2.46 11.33 5.08
N LEU A 152 -3.39 11.00 4.18
CA LEU A 152 -4.28 11.96 3.53
C LEU A 152 -5.23 12.58 4.55
N SER A 153 -5.15 13.89 4.73
CA SER A 153 -5.95 14.64 5.70
C SER A 153 -7.44 14.66 5.34
N GLN A 154 -8.30 14.87 6.34
CA GLN A 154 -9.74 14.92 6.12
C GLN A 154 -10.16 16.02 5.12
N PRO A 155 -9.63 17.25 5.17
CA PRO A 155 -9.97 18.27 4.18
C PRO A 155 -9.63 17.87 2.74
N LYS A 156 -8.50 17.16 2.55
CA LYS A 156 -8.09 16.67 1.23
C LYS A 156 -8.95 15.49 0.75
N ARG A 157 -9.42 14.61 1.65
CA ARG A 157 -10.42 13.57 1.31
C ARG A 157 -11.71 14.20 0.77
N GLU A 158 -12.21 15.22 1.46
CA GLU A 158 -13.40 15.97 1.05
C GLU A 158 -13.19 16.70 -0.29
N ALA A 159 -12.02 17.29 -0.50
CA ALA A 159 -11.67 17.94 -1.78
C ALA A 159 -11.62 16.93 -2.93
N LEU A 160 -11.02 15.75 -2.73
CA LEU A 160 -11.00 14.68 -3.75
C LEU A 160 -12.41 14.21 -4.10
N LEU A 161 -13.27 13.96 -3.11
CA LEU A 161 -14.67 13.56 -3.34
C LEU A 161 -15.44 14.63 -4.12
N ARG A 162 -15.28 15.90 -3.77
CA ARG A 162 -15.88 17.04 -4.48
C ARG A 162 -15.40 17.08 -5.94
N LEU A 163 -14.08 16.99 -6.17
CA LEU A 163 -13.52 17.02 -7.52
C LEU A 163 -13.94 15.80 -8.35
N ALA A 164 -13.99 14.61 -7.77
CA ALA A 164 -14.47 13.42 -8.45
C ALA A 164 -15.94 13.55 -8.86
N GLY A 165 -16.80 14.08 -7.99
CA GLY A 165 -18.21 14.34 -8.31
C GLY A 165 -18.39 15.42 -9.39
N GLU A 166 -17.57 16.46 -9.41
CA GLU A 166 -17.64 17.55 -10.37
C GLU A 166 -17.10 17.15 -11.76
N PHE A 167 -15.98 16.43 -11.80
CA PHE A 167 -15.27 16.11 -13.05
C PHE A 167 -15.51 14.68 -13.56
N GLY A 168 -16.20 13.83 -12.78
CA GLY A 168 -16.66 12.50 -13.21
C GLY A 168 -15.57 11.43 -13.29
N PHE A 169 -14.51 11.52 -12.50
CA PHE A 169 -13.48 10.47 -12.42
C PHE A 169 -13.67 9.53 -11.22
N VAL A 170 -13.12 8.34 -11.31
CA VAL A 170 -13.13 7.36 -10.21
C VAL A 170 -11.97 7.65 -9.25
N ILE A 171 -12.25 7.70 -7.96
CA ILE A 171 -11.21 7.64 -6.92
C ILE A 171 -10.93 6.17 -6.64
N PHE A 172 -9.71 5.72 -6.89
CA PHE A 172 -9.23 4.43 -6.41
C PHE A 172 -8.54 4.62 -5.07
N GLU A 173 -9.25 4.31 -3.99
CA GLU A 173 -8.79 4.39 -2.61
C GLU A 173 -8.07 3.08 -2.24
N ASP A 174 -6.75 3.01 -2.49
CA ASP A 174 -5.91 1.84 -2.18
C ASP A 174 -5.40 1.91 -0.74
N ASP A 175 -6.00 1.15 0.16
CA ASP A 175 -5.85 1.31 1.60
C ASP A 175 -5.43 0.02 2.36
N PRO A 176 -4.28 -0.58 2.00
CA PRO A 176 -3.83 -1.82 2.64
C PRO A 176 -3.29 -1.64 4.06
N TYR A 177 -3.09 -0.39 4.52
CA TYR A 177 -2.46 -0.06 5.81
C TYR A 177 -3.42 0.54 6.83
N VAL A 178 -4.70 0.72 6.53
CA VAL A 178 -5.71 1.40 7.35
C VAL A 178 -5.74 0.89 8.81
N ASP A 179 -5.67 -0.41 9.00
CA ASP A 179 -5.71 -1.04 10.32
C ASP A 179 -4.38 -0.95 11.10
N ILE A 180 -3.30 -0.43 10.47
CA ILE A 180 -1.94 -0.39 11.05
C ILE A 180 -1.57 1.04 11.48
N ARG A 181 -2.47 1.72 12.13
CA ARG A 181 -2.22 3.00 12.80
C ARG A 181 -1.78 2.75 14.24
N PHE A 182 -0.64 3.27 14.67
CA PHE A 182 -0.13 3.16 16.04
C PHE A 182 -0.06 4.51 16.78
N SER A 183 -0.26 5.63 16.09
CA SER A 183 -0.43 6.96 16.71
C SER A 183 -1.40 7.82 15.91
N GLY A 184 -1.89 8.92 16.53
CA GLY A 184 -2.90 9.79 15.93
C GLY A 184 -4.30 9.17 15.88
N GLU A 185 -5.24 9.82 15.19
CA GLU A 185 -6.63 9.40 15.08
C GLU A 185 -6.92 8.79 13.70
N SER A 186 -7.78 7.76 13.70
CA SER A 186 -8.26 7.16 12.44
C SER A 186 -9.27 8.09 11.76
N LEU A 187 -9.11 8.26 10.45
CA LEU A 187 -10.02 9.06 9.63
C LEU A 187 -11.02 8.17 8.90
N PRO A 188 -12.26 8.65 8.66
CA PRO A 188 -13.22 7.93 7.82
C PRO A 188 -12.67 7.73 6.41
N THR A 189 -12.93 6.56 5.80
CA THR A 189 -12.57 6.30 4.40
C THR A 189 -13.34 7.22 3.45
N MET A 190 -12.80 7.50 2.27
CA MET A 190 -13.55 8.21 1.23
C MET A 190 -14.74 7.37 0.77
N LEU A 191 -14.62 6.04 0.74
CA LEU A 191 -15.75 5.14 0.47
C LEU A 191 -16.93 5.40 1.42
N SER A 192 -16.69 5.57 2.74
CA SER A 192 -17.76 5.80 3.72
C SER A 192 -18.42 7.17 3.62
N GLN A 193 -17.76 8.13 2.95
CA GLN A 193 -18.23 9.50 2.75
C GLN A 193 -18.77 9.72 1.34
N ASP A 194 -18.58 8.77 0.43
CA ASP A 194 -19.00 8.90 -0.97
C ASP A 194 -20.50 8.79 -1.12
N THR A 195 -21.12 9.82 -1.71
CA THR A 195 -22.55 9.90 -2.02
C THR A 195 -22.83 9.82 -3.52
N THR A 196 -21.80 9.72 -4.34
CA THR A 196 -21.89 9.80 -5.80
C THR A 196 -21.59 8.48 -6.51
N GLY A 197 -21.05 7.48 -5.80
CA GLY A 197 -20.59 6.22 -6.38
C GLY A 197 -19.27 6.38 -7.17
N SER A 198 -18.47 7.38 -6.82
CA SER A 198 -17.19 7.64 -7.47
C SER A 198 -16.01 6.90 -6.84
N VAL A 199 -16.17 6.31 -5.65
CA VAL A 199 -15.08 5.63 -4.95
C VAL A 199 -15.09 4.12 -5.21
N VAL A 200 -13.93 3.57 -5.55
CA VAL A 200 -13.61 2.13 -5.46
C VAL A 200 -12.49 1.97 -4.44
N TYR A 201 -12.79 1.27 -3.37
CA TYR A 201 -11.88 1.01 -2.26
C TYR A 201 -11.20 -0.35 -2.42
N ALA A 202 -9.91 -0.41 -2.17
CA ALA A 202 -9.15 -1.66 -2.10
C ALA A 202 -8.47 -1.83 -0.76
N SER A 203 -8.38 -3.08 -0.29
CA SER A 203 -7.53 -3.41 0.84
C SER A 203 -7.01 -4.85 0.76
N SER A 204 -6.16 -5.23 1.73
CA SER A 204 -5.46 -6.51 1.71
C SER A 204 -5.26 -7.08 3.11
N PHE A 205 -5.44 -8.38 3.25
CA PHE A 205 -5.09 -9.13 4.46
C PHE A 205 -3.58 -9.46 4.56
N SER A 206 -2.80 -9.10 3.52
CA SER A 206 -1.35 -9.33 3.51
C SER A 206 -0.60 -8.62 4.64
N LYS A 207 -1.18 -7.55 5.20
CA LYS A 207 -0.54 -6.69 6.21
C LYS A 207 -0.99 -7.00 7.64
N THR A 208 -2.16 -7.58 7.77
CA THR A 208 -2.82 -7.88 9.06
C THR A 208 -2.87 -9.37 9.38
N VAL A 209 -2.79 -10.24 8.37
CA VAL A 209 -2.79 -11.70 8.52
C VAL A 209 -1.41 -12.26 8.20
N CYS A 210 -1.03 -12.33 6.94
CA CYS A 210 0.34 -12.62 6.50
C CYS A 210 0.48 -12.36 4.99
N PRO A 211 1.70 -12.05 4.49
CA PRO A 211 1.89 -11.76 3.07
C PRO A 211 1.59 -12.94 2.14
N GLY A 212 1.86 -14.16 2.62
CA GLY A 212 1.68 -15.41 1.86
C GLY A 212 0.23 -15.82 1.65
N ILE A 213 -0.72 -15.23 2.39
CA ILE A 213 -2.15 -15.61 2.31
C ILE A 213 -2.76 -15.24 0.95
N ARG A 214 -2.26 -14.19 0.30
CA ARG A 214 -2.72 -13.72 -1.00
C ARG A 214 -4.24 -13.50 -1.06
N VAL A 215 -4.79 -12.76 -0.11
CA VAL A 215 -6.20 -12.34 -0.07
C VAL A 215 -6.28 -10.83 0.00
N GLY A 216 -7.02 -10.24 -0.92
CA GLY A 216 -7.35 -8.81 -0.99
C GLY A 216 -8.77 -8.64 -1.51
N TYR A 217 -9.27 -7.43 -1.55
CA TYR A 217 -10.64 -7.18 -1.99
C TYR A 217 -10.83 -5.77 -2.54
N LEU A 218 -11.91 -5.62 -3.33
CA LEU A 218 -12.48 -4.33 -3.72
C LEU A 218 -13.87 -4.16 -3.14
N VAL A 219 -14.19 -2.92 -2.79
CA VAL A 219 -15.55 -2.46 -2.46
C VAL A 219 -15.87 -1.25 -3.33
N GLY A 220 -17.03 -1.27 -3.98
CA GLY A 220 -17.42 -0.17 -4.86
C GLY A 220 -18.85 -0.32 -5.37
N PRO A 221 -19.32 0.53 -6.28
CA PRO A 221 -20.65 0.41 -6.86
C PRO A 221 -20.89 -0.98 -7.45
N ALA A 222 -22.06 -1.57 -7.17
CA ALA A 222 -22.40 -2.94 -7.57
C ALA A 222 -22.23 -3.19 -9.07
N GLU A 223 -22.55 -2.20 -9.91
CA GLU A 223 -22.38 -2.28 -11.37
C GLU A 223 -20.91 -2.45 -11.76
N ARG A 224 -20.00 -1.70 -11.11
CA ARG A 224 -18.56 -1.79 -11.33
C ARG A 224 -18.00 -3.14 -10.87
N ILE A 225 -18.44 -3.61 -9.70
CA ILE A 225 -18.07 -4.95 -9.22
C ILE A 225 -18.55 -6.04 -10.18
N ALA A 226 -19.75 -5.89 -10.77
CA ALA A 226 -20.25 -6.84 -11.77
C ALA A 226 -19.41 -6.83 -13.08
N GLU A 227 -18.88 -5.68 -13.49
CA GLU A 227 -17.94 -5.60 -14.63
C GLU A 227 -16.64 -6.36 -14.33
N ILE A 228 -16.05 -6.11 -13.15
CA ILE A 228 -14.86 -6.79 -12.69
C ILE A 228 -15.10 -8.31 -12.54
N GLN A 229 -16.27 -8.71 -12.04
CA GLN A 229 -16.65 -10.12 -11.93
C GLN A 229 -16.62 -10.85 -13.27
N ARG A 230 -17.10 -10.19 -14.36
CA ARG A 230 -17.04 -10.80 -15.72
C ARG A 230 -15.59 -11.06 -16.15
N LEU A 231 -14.70 -10.10 -15.90
CA LEU A 231 -13.27 -10.28 -16.18
C LEU A 231 -12.67 -11.38 -15.30
N ALA A 232 -12.93 -11.39 -14.02
CA ALA A 232 -12.45 -12.35 -13.04
C ALA A 232 -12.90 -13.78 -13.40
N THR A 233 -14.16 -13.97 -13.82
CA THR A 233 -14.70 -15.26 -14.27
C THR A 233 -13.88 -15.85 -15.41
N ASN A 234 -13.51 -15.02 -16.39
CA ASN A 234 -12.71 -15.45 -17.53
C ASN A 234 -11.22 -15.62 -17.20
N THR A 235 -10.75 -15.08 -16.07
CA THR A 235 -9.35 -15.13 -15.67
C THR A 235 -9.03 -16.35 -14.81
N TYR A 236 -9.87 -16.67 -13.81
CA TYR A 236 -9.56 -17.73 -12.86
C TYR A 236 -10.76 -18.63 -12.45
N ILE A 237 -11.97 -18.40 -12.93
CA ILE A 237 -13.22 -19.11 -12.55
C ILE A 237 -13.60 -18.78 -11.08
N SER A 238 -12.74 -19.13 -10.15
CA SER A 238 -12.82 -18.74 -8.74
C SER A 238 -11.42 -18.44 -8.18
N PRO A 239 -11.30 -17.53 -7.20
CA PRO A 239 -10.02 -17.28 -6.54
C PRO A 239 -9.66 -18.45 -5.60
N ASN A 240 -8.56 -18.29 -4.84
CA ASN A 240 -8.12 -19.30 -3.88
C ASN A 240 -9.11 -19.41 -2.69
N MET A 241 -10.04 -20.36 -2.76
CA MET A 241 -11.09 -20.55 -1.76
C MET A 241 -10.53 -21.02 -0.41
N VAL A 242 -9.49 -21.85 -0.38
CA VAL A 242 -8.82 -22.29 0.85
C VAL A 242 -8.26 -21.09 1.63
N ALA A 243 -7.55 -20.20 0.95
CA ALA A 243 -7.00 -19.02 1.59
C ALA A 243 -8.10 -18.08 2.11
N GLN A 244 -9.19 -17.91 1.34
CA GLN A 244 -10.29 -17.01 1.73
C GLN A 244 -11.11 -17.56 2.89
N SER A 245 -11.39 -18.87 2.94
CA SER A 245 -12.08 -19.49 4.07
C SER A 245 -11.22 -19.45 5.35
N LEU A 246 -9.90 -19.63 5.23
CA LEU A 246 -8.97 -19.46 6.35
C LEU A 246 -9.00 -18.02 6.88
N VAL A 247 -8.89 -17.01 6.00
CA VAL A 247 -8.99 -15.60 6.40
C VAL A 247 -10.33 -15.31 7.08
N HIS A 248 -11.44 -15.82 6.54
CA HIS A 248 -12.75 -15.67 7.18
C HIS A 248 -12.75 -16.22 8.62
N GLN A 249 -12.23 -17.44 8.83
CA GLN A 249 -12.15 -18.03 10.17
C GLN A 249 -11.21 -17.27 11.11
N PHE A 250 -10.16 -16.66 10.58
CA PHE A 250 -9.24 -15.80 11.34
C PHE A 250 -9.93 -14.49 11.76
N CYS A 251 -10.75 -13.92 10.90
CA CYS A 251 -11.55 -12.74 11.21
C CYS A 251 -12.67 -13.05 12.21
N GLU A 252 -13.46 -14.10 11.96
CA GLU A 252 -14.63 -14.48 12.75
C GLU A 252 -14.28 -14.84 14.20
N SER A 253 -13.09 -15.43 14.42
CA SER A 253 -12.62 -15.78 15.77
C SER A 253 -12.06 -14.59 16.57
N GLY A 254 -11.90 -13.42 15.95
CA GLY A 254 -11.22 -12.25 16.55
C GLY A 254 -9.69 -12.38 16.62
N ASP A 255 -9.10 -13.38 15.98
CA ASP A 255 -7.63 -13.51 15.90
C ASP A 255 -7.02 -12.37 15.07
N ILE A 256 -7.76 -11.80 14.12
CA ILE A 256 -7.34 -10.63 13.34
C ILE A 256 -7.06 -9.42 14.24
N ASP A 257 -7.88 -9.15 15.26
CA ASP A 257 -7.70 -8.01 16.17
C ASP A 257 -6.43 -8.17 17.00
N LYS A 258 -6.14 -9.40 17.46
CA LYS A 258 -4.90 -9.72 18.17
C LYS A 258 -3.68 -9.55 17.27
N SER A 259 -3.76 -10.02 16.02
CA SER A 259 -2.71 -9.87 15.03
C SER A 259 -2.44 -8.38 14.74
N ILE A 260 -3.48 -7.59 14.51
CA ILE A 260 -3.37 -6.13 14.32
C ILE A 260 -2.70 -5.47 15.53
N ALA A 261 -3.09 -5.81 16.74
CA ALA A 261 -2.50 -5.25 17.96
C ALA A 261 -1.02 -5.59 18.08
N THR A 262 -0.62 -6.83 17.78
CA THR A 262 0.78 -7.28 17.77
C THR A 262 1.60 -6.51 16.73
N VAL A 263 1.11 -6.41 15.50
CA VAL A 263 1.77 -5.69 14.41
C VAL A 263 1.94 -4.20 14.76
N LYS A 264 0.89 -3.54 15.25
CA LYS A 264 0.94 -2.12 15.66
C LYS A 264 1.97 -1.87 16.74
N SER A 265 1.99 -2.70 17.79
CA SER A 265 2.94 -2.57 18.91
C SER A 265 4.39 -2.70 18.43
N ALA A 266 4.69 -3.71 17.62
CA ALA A 266 6.04 -3.91 17.09
C ALA A 266 6.48 -2.77 16.17
N LEU A 267 5.61 -2.33 15.27
CA LEU A 267 5.94 -1.26 14.33
C LEU A 267 6.12 0.10 15.00
N ALA A 268 5.38 0.39 16.07
CA ALA A 268 5.59 1.60 16.87
C ALA A 268 7.01 1.65 17.48
N GLY A 269 7.50 0.52 18.02
CA GLY A 269 8.88 0.41 18.50
C GLY A 269 9.91 0.61 17.39
N ARG A 270 9.71 -0.07 16.27
CA ARG A 270 10.61 -0.01 15.11
C ARG A 270 10.69 1.38 14.48
N VAL A 271 9.57 2.07 14.31
CA VAL A 271 9.59 3.43 13.75
C VAL A 271 10.28 4.42 14.68
N LYS A 272 10.05 4.30 15.99
CA LYS A 272 10.76 5.10 16.99
C LYS A 272 12.27 4.87 16.88
N ARG A 273 12.70 3.60 16.86
CA ARG A 273 14.12 3.25 16.74
C ARG A 273 14.75 3.74 15.45
N LEU A 274 14.03 3.60 14.32
CA LEU A 274 14.49 4.09 13.02
C LEU A 274 14.67 5.62 13.01
N THR A 275 13.71 6.34 13.58
CA THR A 275 13.75 7.80 13.69
C THR A 275 14.95 8.26 14.52
N GLU A 276 15.20 7.62 15.68
CA GLU A 276 16.34 7.90 16.55
C GLU A 276 17.67 7.60 15.86
N ALA A 277 17.77 6.46 15.17
CA ALA A 277 18.99 6.05 14.46
C ALA A 277 19.30 7.00 13.29
N LEU A 278 18.30 7.36 12.47
CA LEU A 278 18.47 8.31 11.36
C LEU A 278 18.91 9.70 11.88
N ALA A 279 18.27 10.21 12.94
CA ALA A 279 18.64 11.50 13.53
C ALA A 279 20.09 11.51 14.08
N ARG A 280 20.57 10.37 14.59
CA ARG A 280 21.92 10.21 15.11
C ARG A 280 22.97 10.08 14.00
N ASP A 281 22.72 9.20 13.03
CA ASP A 281 23.76 8.77 12.07
C ASP A 281 23.67 9.48 10.71
N LEU A 282 22.50 10.06 10.38
CA LEU A 282 22.23 10.85 9.16
C LEU A 282 21.53 12.18 9.51
N PRO A 283 22.12 13.05 10.33
CA PRO A 283 21.44 14.27 10.83
C PRO A 283 21.09 15.29 9.73
N GLU A 284 21.69 15.19 8.55
CA GLU A 284 21.39 16.03 7.40
C GLU A 284 20.22 15.52 6.56
N ALA A 285 19.78 14.27 6.77
CA ALA A 285 18.65 13.69 6.05
C ALA A 285 17.31 14.27 6.55
N ARG A 286 16.38 14.43 5.63
CA ARG A 286 15.02 14.89 5.95
C ARG A 286 14.04 13.74 5.86
N PHE A 287 13.21 13.59 6.88
CA PHE A 287 12.16 12.58 6.92
C PHE A 287 11.07 13.00 7.91
N GLN A 288 9.89 12.43 7.74
CA GLN A 288 8.79 12.54 8.70
C GLN A 288 8.51 11.16 9.28
N ALA A 289 8.45 11.07 10.60
CA ALA A 289 8.07 9.83 11.27
C ALA A 289 6.60 9.48 10.97
N PRO A 290 6.31 8.31 10.40
CA PRO A 290 4.94 7.93 10.09
C PRO A 290 4.17 7.54 11.37
N GLU A 291 2.84 7.72 11.33
CA GLU A 291 1.93 7.36 12.42
C GLU A 291 1.40 5.92 12.30
N GLY A 292 1.83 5.19 11.27
CA GLY A 292 1.39 3.84 10.95
C GLY A 292 2.07 3.32 9.68
N GLY A 293 1.60 2.18 9.17
CA GLY A 293 2.10 1.58 7.94
C GLY A 293 3.48 0.96 8.08
N TYR A 294 4.21 0.92 6.97
CA TYR A 294 5.44 0.11 6.84
C TYR A 294 6.66 0.89 6.39
N PHE A 295 6.49 2.14 5.94
CA PHE A 295 7.50 2.86 5.17
C PHE A 295 7.83 4.22 5.74
N MET A 296 9.07 4.61 5.55
CA MET A 296 9.58 5.95 5.78
C MET A 296 10.29 6.42 4.52
N TRP A 297 9.92 7.61 4.05
CA TRP A 297 10.59 8.31 2.97
C TRP A 297 11.70 9.17 3.54
N VAL A 298 12.89 9.05 2.97
CA VAL A 298 14.06 9.78 3.39
C VAL A 298 14.63 10.56 2.21
N GLU A 299 14.78 11.85 2.39
CA GLU A 299 15.51 12.74 1.49
C GLU A 299 16.92 12.96 2.01
N LEU A 300 17.89 12.55 1.22
CA LEU A 300 19.31 12.77 1.50
C LEU A 300 19.72 14.20 1.12
N PRO A 301 20.86 14.71 1.64
CA PRO A 301 21.37 16.03 1.28
C PRO A 301 21.47 16.23 -0.23
N GLU A 302 21.21 17.46 -0.68
CA GLU A 302 21.32 17.85 -2.07
C GLU A 302 22.70 17.46 -2.66
N GLY A 303 22.70 17.00 -3.91
CA GLY A 303 23.90 16.49 -4.58
C GLY A 303 24.29 15.06 -4.21
N THR A 304 23.50 14.36 -3.39
CA THR A 304 23.67 12.93 -3.14
C THR A 304 23.04 12.12 -4.28
N GLU A 305 23.83 11.29 -4.98
CA GLU A 305 23.36 10.44 -6.07
C GLU A 305 22.88 9.09 -5.53
N ILE A 306 21.57 8.83 -5.56
CA ILE A 306 20.97 7.62 -4.97
C ILE A 306 21.49 6.32 -5.59
N ASP A 307 21.86 6.30 -6.86
CA ASP A 307 22.42 5.12 -7.52
C ASP A 307 23.76 4.71 -6.88
N ARG A 308 24.62 5.67 -6.57
CA ARG A 308 25.87 5.41 -5.85
C ARG A 308 25.62 4.95 -4.41
N VAL A 309 24.67 5.60 -3.72
CA VAL A 309 24.28 5.15 -2.37
C VAL A 309 23.77 3.72 -2.40
N PHE A 310 22.96 3.36 -3.40
CA PHE A 310 22.44 2.00 -3.57
C PHE A 310 23.57 0.96 -3.77
N GLU A 311 24.57 1.26 -4.59
CA GLU A 311 25.74 0.39 -4.79
C GLU A 311 26.54 0.21 -3.49
N GLU A 312 26.80 1.31 -2.79
CA GLU A 312 27.52 1.31 -1.51
C GLU A 312 26.75 0.59 -0.39
N CYS A 313 25.42 0.70 -0.35
CA CYS A 313 24.55 -0.06 0.55
C CYS A 313 24.66 -1.57 0.28
N ASN A 314 24.56 -1.98 -0.99
CA ASN A 314 24.70 -3.39 -1.37
C ASN A 314 26.06 -3.96 -0.98
N ALA A 315 27.14 -3.20 -1.15
CA ALA A 315 28.48 -3.61 -0.75
C ALA A 315 28.61 -3.82 0.78
N ARG A 316 27.81 -3.10 1.58
CA ARG A 316 27.77 -3.20 3.05
C ARG A 316 26.67 -4.14 3.58
N GLY A 317 25.95 -4.83 2.70
CA GLY A 317 24.88 -5.76 3.10
C GLY A 317 23.63 -5.05 3.63
N VAL A 318 23.29 -3.88 3.09
CA VAL A 318 22.02 -3.18 3.35
C VAL A 318 21.23 -3.09 2.05
N ALA A 319 19.97 -3.54 2.07
CA ALA A 319 19.07 -3.39 0.94
C ALA A 319 18.07 -2.25 1.17
N ILE A 320 18.04 -1.29 0.27
CA ILE A 320 17.10 -0.15 0.24
C ILE A 320 16.32 -0.14 -1.09
N VAL A 321 15.32 0.75 -1.21
CA VAL A 321 14.68 1.04 -2.50
C VAL A 321 14.93 2.49 -2.85
N LYS A 322 15.37 2.72 -4.08
CA LYS A 322 15.66 4.06 -4.59
C LYS A 322 14.38 4.86 -4.77
N GLY A 323 14.42 6.16 -4.50
CA GLY A 323 13.27 7.04 -4.71
C GLY A 323 12.85 7.15 -6.17
N THR A 324 13.80 7.06 -7.08
CA THR A 324 13.55 7.05 -8.52
C THR A 324 12.63 5.92 -9.01
N ASP A 325 12.51 4.81 -8.24
CA ASP A 325 11.62 3.71 -8.58
C ASP A 325 10.13 4.05 -8.39
N PHE A 326 9.82 5.10 -7.61
CA PHE A 326 8.46 5.55 -7.28
C PHE A 326 8.01 6.80 -8.05
N LEU A 327 8.81 7.22 -9.04
CA LEU A 327 8.64 8.45 -9.79
C LEU A 327 8.79 8.17 -11.29
N LEU A 328 8.19 9.01 -12.11
CA LEU A 328 8.49 9.02 -13.56
C LEU A 328 9.77 9.80 -13.86
N GLU A 329 10.07 10.81 -13.05
CA GLU A 329 11.26 11.65 -13.09
C GLU A 329 11.51 12.28 -11.72
N GLY A 330 12.79 12.54 -11.38
CA GLY A 330 13.21 13.07 -10.09
C GLY A 330 13.51 11.96 -9.06
N GLY A 331 13.78 12.37 -7.83
CA GLY A 331 14.03 11.47 -6.70
C GLY A 331 15.47 10.99 -6.56
N GLU A 332 16.42 11.62 -7.26
CA GLU A 332 17.83 11.24 -7.33
C GLU A 332 18.57 11.29 -5.98
N ASN A 333 18.00 11.97 -4.98
CA ASN A 333 18.51 12.04 -3.60
C ASN A 333 17.55 11.44 -2.58
N THR A 334 16.61 10.59 -2.99
CA THR A 334 15.58 10.04 -2.10
C THR A 334 15.61 8.52 -2.05
N LEU A 335 15.15 7.96 -0.93
CA LEU A 335 15.00 6.51 -0.76
C LEU A 335 13.82 6.17 0.16
N ARG A 336 13.33 4.94 0.01
CA ARG A 336 12.33 4.37 0.91
C ARG A 336 12.97 3.34 1.84
N LEU A 337 12.69 3.46 3.14
CA LEU A 337 13.02 2.46 4.15
C LEU A 337 11.74 1.75 4.62
N ALA A 338 11.73 0.42 4.53
CA ALA A 338 10.69 -0.43 5.08
C ALA A 338 11.13 -0.97 6.45
N TYR A 339 10.45 -0.56 7.51
CA TYR A 339 10.78 -0.99 8.88
C TYR A 339 9.97 -2.22 9.35
N SER A 340 9.08 -2.72 8.51
CA SER A 340 8.20 -3.84 8.86
C SER A 340 8.90 -5.21 8.90
N GLY A 341 10.00 -5.35 8.17
CA GLY A 341 10.70 -6.63 7.98
C GLY A 341 11.98 -6.79 8.79
N VAL A 342 12.32 -5.83 9.66
CA VAL A 342 13.55 -5.79 10.46
C VAL A 342 13.25 -5.71 11.95
N THR A 343 14.15 -6.22 12.79
CA THR A 343 14.10 -6.05 14.24
C THR A 343 14.73 -4.71 14.67
N GLU A 344 14.52 -4.30 15.92
CA GLU A 344 15.10 -3.05 16.43
C GLU A 344 16.64 -3.05 16.40
N ASP A 345 17.29 -4.18 16.73
CA ASP A 345 18.75 -4.32 16.64
C ASP A 345 19.23 -4.23 15.19
N GLN A 346 18.51 -4.82 14.25
CA GLN A 346 18.81 -4.71 12.83
C GLN A 346 18.63 -3.27 12.30
N ILE A 347 17.74 -2.49 12.88
CA ILE A 347 17.56 -1.08 12.50
C ILE A 347 18.80 -0.26 12.81
N ASP A 348 19.38 -0.37 14.01
CA ASP A 348 20.58 0.38 14.38
C ASP A 348 21.75 0.05 13.46
N GLU A 349 22.03 -1.21 13.29
CA GLU A 349 23.12 -1.67 12.45
C GLU A 349 22.89 -1.29 10.97
N GLY A 350 21.65 -1.46 10.48
CA GLY A 350 21.31 -1.13 9.11
C GLY A 350 21.43 0.37 8.81
N VAL A 351 21.01 1.23 9.75
CA VAL A 351 21.14 2.70 9.60
C VAL A 351 22.59 3.13 9.69
N SER A 352 23.40 2.53 10.59
CA SER A 352 24.85 2.81 10.66
C SER A 352 25.54 2.50 9.32
N ARG A 353 25.28 1.33 8.74
CA ARG A 353 25.80 0.95 7.42
C ARG A 353 25.29 1.84 6.28
N LEU A 354 24.03 2.28 6.34
CA LEU A 354 23.45 3.26 5.39
C LEU A 354 24.19 4.60 5.48
N ALA A 355 24.49 5.07 6.69
CA ALA A 355 25.22 6.32 6.90
C ALA A 355 26.64 6.25 6.30
N GLU A 356 27.36 5.14 6.52
CA GLU A 356 28.65 4.90 5.89
C GLU A 356 28.55 4.87 4.35
N ALA A 357 27.50 4.25 3.81
CA ALA A 357 27.26 4.21 2.36
C ALA A 357 27.02 5.61 1.77
N VAL A 358 26.22 6.44 2.44
CA VAL A 358 25.97 7.85 2.04
C VAL A 358 27.27 8.65 2.07
N GLN A 359 28.10 8.50 3.12
CA GLN A 359 29.39 9.19 3.22
C GLN A 359 30.33 8.77 2.09
N ALA A 360 30.43 7.47 1.81
CA ALA A 360 31.29 6.95 0.74
C ALA A 360 30.85 7.47 -0.65
N ALA A 361 29.55 7.46 -0.93
CA ALA A 361 29.00 7.96 -2.18
C ALA A 361 29.28 9.46 -2.38
N ARG A 362 29.15 10.27 -1.32
CA ARG A 362 29.44 11.73 -1.35
C ARG A 362 30.94 12.03 -1.43
N GLY A 363 31.77 11.24 -0.72
CA GLY A 363 33.24 11.40 -0.76
C GLY A 363 33.82 11.11 -2.14
N ALA A 364 33.31 10.14 -2.85
CA ALA A 364 33.72 9.83 -4.22
C ALA A 364 33.34 10.93 -5.23
N ALA A 365 32.19 11.61 -5.02
CA ALA A 365 31.76 12.74 -5.87
C ALA A 365 32.64 14.00 -5.68
N ALA A 366 33.23 14.21 -4.50
CA ALA A 366 34.11 15.35 -4.23
C ALA A 366 35.52 15.20 -4.84
N THR A 367 35.88 14.00 -5.30
CA THR A 367 37.20 13.68 -5.87
C THR A 367 37.18 13.46 -7.40
N ALA A 368 36.01 13.50 -8.02
CA ALA A 368 35.80 13.39 -9.47
C ALA A 368 35.48 14.72 -10.13
#